data_e2c7cc38b2ae92a4a1de34047024c684
#
_entry.id   e2c7cc38b2ae92a4a1de34047024c684
#
_cell.length_a   1.000
_cell.length_b   1.000
_cell.length_c   1.000
_cell.angle_alpha   90.00
_cell.angle_beta   90.00
_cell.angle_gamma   90.00
#
_symmetry.space_group_name_H-M   'P 1'
#
loop_
_entity.id
_entity.type
_entity.pdbx_description
1 polymer ?
#
loop_
_entity_poly.entity_id
_entity_poly.type
_entity_poly.pdbx_seq_one_letter_code
_entity_poly.pdbx_strand_id
1 'polypeptide(L)'
;HAKDRRQRQMCIRDSVRTGDELEIVGIKETSKTTCTGVEMFRKTLDEGRAGENCGVLIRGVERDGVERGQVLAVPGSVTPHTKFTAKITVLSKEEGGRHTPFFKGYRPQFYFRTTDVTGEVTLPDGVEMVMPGDTVDELNCELIAPIAMEEGLSFAVREGGRTVGAGIVLKIVS
;
A
#
# COMPACT_ATOMS: atom_id res chain seq x y z
N HIS A 1 7.79 32.55 10.61
CA HIS A 1 7.04 31.72 9.66
C HIS A 1 7.16 30.25 10.09
N ALA A 2 6.17 29.78 10.85
CA ALA A 2 6.01 28.36 11.11
C ALA A 2 5.71 27.68 9.75
N LYS A 3 6.67 26.99 9.17
CA LYS A 3 6.44 26.08 8.04
C LYS A 3 5.57 24.94 8.58
N ASP A 4 4.29 24.98 8.26
CA ASP A 4 3.36 23.86 8.49
C ASP A 4 3.88 22.65 7.72
N ARG A 5 4.68 21.84 8.40
CA ARG A 5 5.21 20.57 7.88
C ARG A 5 4.12 19.52 8.07
N ARG A 6 3.16 19.46 7.17
CA ARG A 6 2.25 18.31 7.13
C ARG A 6 3.05 17.09 6.73
N GLN A 7 3.25 16.21 7.70
CA GLN A 7 3.87 14.91 7.45
C GLN A 7 2.93 14.05 6.62
N ARG A 8 3.41 13.62 5.45
CA ARG A 8 2.74 12.62 4.63
C ARG A 8 3.41 11.29 4.88
N GLN A 9 2.62 10.29 5.27
CA GLN A 9 3.16 8.95 5.50
C GLN A 9 3.40 8.26 4.16
N MET A 10 4.67 8.10 3.82
CA MET A 10 5.16 7.34 2.68
C MET A 10 6.03 6.21 3.20
N CYS A 11 6.13 5.14 2.42
CA CYS A 11 7.10 4.09 2.67
C CYS A 11 8.36 4.35 1.87
N ILE A 12 9.51 4.06 2.46
CA ILE A 12 10.80 3.99 1.78
C ILE A 12 11.01 2.53 1.40
N ARG A 13 11.38 2.30 0.14
CA ARG A 13 11.86 1.00 -0.28
C ARG A 13 13.38 0.98 -0.15
N ASP A 14 13.91 -0.01 0.56
CA ASP A 14 15.32 -0.20 0.86
C ASP A 14 15.91 0.93 1.72
N SER A 15 16.67 1.85 1.14
CA SER A 15 17.22 3.03 1.81
C SER A 15 17.22 4.26 0.92
N VAL A 16 17.22 5.44 1.52
CA VAL A 16 17.26 6.75 0.86
C VAL A 16 18.37 7.59 1.45
N ARG A 17 19.24 8.13 0.61
CA ARG A 17 20.34 9.01 0.98
C ARG A 17 20.18 10.40 0.36
N THR A 18 20.79 11.37 0.99
CA THR A 18 20.89 12.71 0.40
C THR A 18 21.61 12.66 -0.94
N GLY A 19 21.00 13.21 -1.99
CA GLY A 19 21.50 13.19 -3.37
C GLY A 19 20.90 12.10 -4.24
N ASP A 20 20.19 11.12 -3.67
CA ASP A 20 19.58 10.04 -4.45
C ASP A 20 18.46 10.57 -5.35
N GLU A 21 18.44 10.09 -6.59
CA GLU A 21 17.28 10.19 -7.47
C GLU A 21 16.26 9.15 -7.09
N LEU A 22 15.01 9.58 -6.94
CA LEU A 22 13.90 8.76 -6.47
C LEU A 22 12.67 8.90 -7.37
N GLU A 23 11.79 7.93 -7.30
CA GLU A 23 10.43 8.00 -7.82
C GLU A 23 9.42 7.96 -6.69
N ILE A 24 8.34 8.73 -6.88
CA ILE A 24 7.15 8.71 -6.03
C ILE A 24 6.11 7.87 -6.77
N VAL A 25 5.81 6.69 -6.25
CA VAL A 25 5.01 5.67 -6.94
C VAL A 25 3.71 5.39 -6.19
N GLY A 26 2.63 5.26 -6.93
CA GLY A 26 1.30 4.91 -6.44
C GLY A 26 0.35 6.09 -6.31
N ILE A 27 -0.95 5.80 -6.24
CA ILE A 27 -2.09 6.72 -6.13
C ILE A 27 -2.22 7.66 -7.33
N LYS A 28 -1.18 8.43 -7.61
CA LYS A 28 -1.06 9.35 -8.74
C LYS A 28 -0.06 8.84 -9.77
N GLU A 29 0.06 9.56 -10.86
CA GLU A 29 1.11 9.34 -11.85
C GLU A 29 2.50 9.37 -11.20
N THR A 30 3.36 8.44 -11.58
CA THR A 30 4.71 8.33 -11.05
C THR A 30 5.52 9.59 -11.40
N SER A 31 6.11 10.19 -10.39
CA SER A 31 6.92 11.40 -10.54
C SER A 31 8.35 11.19 -10.02
N LYS A 32 9.29 11.88 -10.64
CA LYS A 32 10.71 11.85 -10.25
C LYS A 32 11.03 12.97 -9.28
N THR A 33 11.88 12.69 -8.33
CA THR A 33 12.38 13.65 -7.35
C THR A 33 13.83 13.35 -6.94
N THR A 34 14.43 14.24 -6.19
CA THR A 34 15.76 14.05 -5.59
C THR A 34 15.65 14.25 -4.10
N CYS A 35 16.23 13.34 -3.32
CA CYS A 35 16.37 13.52 -1.88
C CYS A 35 17.38 14.61 -1.57
N THR A 36 16.97 15.64 -0.84
CA THR A 36 17.85 16.75 -0.43
C THR A 36 18.26 16.69 1.02
N GLY A 37 17.69 15.77 1.79
CA GLY A 37 18.05 15.55 3.18
C GLY A 37 17.17 14.50 3.84
N VAL A 38 17.71 13.89 4.89
CA VAL A 38 16.99 12.95 5.76
C VAL A 38 17.13 13.43 7.19
N GLU A 39 16.01 13.48 7.92
CA GLU A 39 15.96 13.94 9.31
C GLU A 39 15.20 12.94 10.19
N MET A 40 15.69 12.71 11.40
CA MET A 40 14.98 11.98 12.43
C MET A 40 15.24 12.63 13.78
N PHE A 41 14.16 12.88 14.56
CA PHE A 41 14.26 13.53 15.88
C PHE A 41 15.08 14.82 15.89
N ARG A 42 14.91 15.68 14.85
CA ARG A 42 15.67 16.95 14.66
C ARG A 42 17.17 16.78 14.40
N LYS A 43 17.62 15.58 14.09
CA LYS A 43 19.00 15.30 13.66
C LYS A 43 19.01 14.98 12.17
N THR A 44 19.97 15.51 11.47
CA THR A 44 20.24 15.14 10.08
C THR A 44 20.89 13.76 10.06
N LEU A 45 20.41 12.92 9.15
CA LEU A 45 20.93 11.57 8.91
C LEU A 45 21.57 11.50 7.53
N ASP A 46 22.52 10.59 7.37
CA ASP A 46 23.11 10.29 6.08
C ASP A 46 22.17 9.46 5.20
N GLU A 47 21.39 8.60 5.83
CA GLU A 47 20.39 7.75 5.16
C GLU A 47 19.16 7.51 6.04
N GLY A 48 18.02 7.25 5.39
CA GLY A 48 16.80 6.70 6.00
C GLY A 48 16.51 5.33 5.41
N ARG A 49 16.15 4.37 6.25
CA ARG A 49 15.89 2.98 5.84
C ARG A 49 14.42 2.63 5.86
N ALA A 50 14.05 1.62 5.10
CA ALA A 50 12.71 1.06 5.14
C ALA A 50 12.32 0.65 6.57
N GLY A 51 11.12 1.05 7.01
CA GLY A 51 10.61 0.80 8.36
C GLY A 51 10.99 1.86 9.40
N GLU A 52 11.88 2.79 9.09
CA GLU A 52 12.21 3.90 9.99
C GLU A 52 11.21 5.05 9.87
N ASN A 53 10.98 5.73 10.99
CA ASN A 53 10.18 6.95 11.01
C ASN A 53 11.07 8.18 10.87
N CYS A 54 11.36 8.54 9.63
CA CYS A 54 12.21 9.69 9.30
C CYS A 54 11.49 10.68 8.40
N GLY A 55 11.95 11.93 8.40
CA GLY A 55 11.55 12.96 7.47
C GLY A 55 12.49 12.96 6.28
N VAL A 56 11.94 12.82 5.08
CA VAL A 56 12.69 12.92 3.82
C VAL A 56 12.36 14.25 3.16
N LEU A 57 13.40 15.05 2.88
CA LEU A 57 13.27 16.28 2.12
C LEU A 57 13.46 15.97 0.64
N ILE A 58 12.49 16.34 -0.18
CA ILE A 58 12.50 16.09 -1.61
C ILE A 58 12.39 17.38 -2.41
N ARG A 59 13.00 17.41 -3.59
CA ARG A 59 13.06 18.59 -4.47
C ARG A 59 12.00 18.52 -5.58
N GLY A 60 11.49 19.67 -5.99
CA GLY A 60 10.66 19.81 -7.19
C GLY A 60 9.25 19.22 -7.07
N VAL A 61 8.83 18.90 -5.86
CA VAL A 61 7.48 18.40 -5.59
C VAL A 61 6.71 19.43 -4.79
N GLU A 62 5.57 19.84 -5.33
CA GLU A 62 4.67 20.75 -4.63
C GLU A 62 4.02 20.06 -3.44
N ARG A 63 3.48 20.86 -2.52
CA ARG A 63 2.86 20.38 -1.28
C ARG A 63 1.78 19.33 -1.51
N ASP A 64 1.01 19.49 -2.59
CA ASP A 64 -0.10 18.57 -2.95
C ASP A 64 0.33 17.46 -3.92
N GLY A 65 1.61 17.43 -4.29
CA GLY A 65 2.21 16.41 -5.13
C GLY A 65 2.44 15.07 -4.45
N VAL A 66 2.36 15.03 -3.12
CA VAL A 66 2.61 13.82 -2.32
C VAL A 66 1.36 13.46 -1.52
N GLU A 67 0.98 12.19 -1.56
CA GLU A 67 -0.15 11.65 -0.81
C GLU A 67 0.24 10.46 0.08
N ARG A 68 -0.56 10.23 1.11
CA ARG A 68 -0.43 9.04 1.95
C ARG A 68 -0.64 7.78 1.11
N GLY A 69 0.24 6.80 1.28
CA GLY A 69 0.18 5.53 0.54
C GLY A 69 1.11 5.45 -0.65
N GLN A 70 1.67 6.58 -1.09
CA GLN A 70 2.74 6.55 -2.07
C GLN A 70 4.03 5.99 -1.49
N VAL A 71 4.90 5.49 -2.36
CA VAL A 71 6.19 4.89 -2.01
C VAL A 71 7.32 5.69 -2.65
N LEU A 72 8.32 6.02 -1.85
CA LEU A 72 9.62 6.51 -2.36
C LEU A 72 10.49 5.31 -2.71
N ALA A 73 10.90 5.23 -3.96
CA ALA A 73 11.65 4.10 -4.48
C ALA A 73 12.78 4.56 -5.40
N VAL A 74 13.80 3.72 -5.54
CA VAL A 74 14.80 3.86 -6.59
C VAL A 74 14.08 3.79 -7.94
N PRO A 75 14.43 4.63 -8.92
CA PRO A 75 13.78 4.65 -10.24
C PRO A 75 13.69 3.25 -10.87
N GLY A 76 12.49 2.87 -11.31
CA GLY A 76 12.22 1.59 -11.94
C GLY A 76 12.18 0.38 -11.02
N SER A 77 12.33 0.55 -9.70
CA SER A 77 12.38 -0.59 -8.76
C SER A 77 11.00 -1.13 -8.36
N VAL A 78 9.96 -0.33 -8.47
CA VAL A 78 8.57 -0.72 -8.22
C VAL A 78 7.64 0.03 -9.17
N THR A 79 6.55 -0.60 -9.56
CA THR A 79 5.55 -0.03 -10.46
C THR A 79 4.16 -0.02 -9.79
N PRO A 80 3.28 0.94 -10.16
CA PRO A 80 1.91 0.97 -9.65
C PRO A 80 1.03 0.01 -10.44
N HIS A 81 0.11 -0.68 -9.74
CA HIS A 81 -0.81 -1.65 -10.32
C HIS A 81 -2.19 -1.56 -9.69
N THR A 82 -3.20 -1.97 -10.46
CA THR A 82 -4.59 -2.02 -10.01
C THR A 82 -5.14 -3.44 -9.96
N LYS A 83 -4.63 -4.35 -10.80
CA LYS A 83 -5.14 -5.72 -10.91
C LYS A 83 -4.09 -6.73 -10.50
N PHE A 84 -4.48 -7.59 -9.59
CA PHE A 84 -3.61 -8.64 -9.07
C PHE A 84 -4.40 -9.85 -8.62
N THR A 85 -3.72 -10.99 -8.51
CA THR A 85 -4.23 -12.20 -7.89
C THR A 85 -3.62 -12.33 -6.51
N ALA A 86 -4.40 -12.68 -5.52
CA ALA A 86 -3.97 -12.79 -4.14
C ALA A 86 -4.47 -14.07 -3.46
N LYS A 87 -3.72 -14.49 -2.45
CA LYS A 87 -4.20 -15.42 -1.43
C LYS A 87 -4.74 -14.60 -0.27
N ILE A 88 -5.97 -14.87 0.16
CA ILE A 88 -6.62 -14.15 1.26
C ILE A 88 -7.13 -15.13 2.31
N THR A 89 -6.82 -14.87 3.57
CA THR A 89 -7.39 -15.55 4.73
C THR A 89 -8.38 -14.60 5.40
N VAL A 90 -9.62 -15.03 5.52
CA VAL A 90 -10.70 -14.27 6.16
C VAL A 90 -10.70 -14.61 7.64
N LEU A 91 -10.69 -13.60 8.49
CA LEU A 91 -10.76 -13.79 9.94
C LEU A 91 -12.12 -14.38 10.34
N SER A 92 -12.09 -15.32 11.28
CA SER A 92 -13.29 -15.88 11.89
C SER A 92 -14.01 -14.83 12.76
N LYS A 93 -15.24 -15.14 13.14
CA LYS A 93 -16.02 -14.29 14.06
C LYS A 93 -15.31 -14.12 15.41
N GLU A 94 -14.70 -15.20 15.93
CA GLU A 94 -13.98 -15.20 17.21
C GLU A 94 -12.70 -14.35 17.15
N GLU A 95 -12.08 -14.24 15.99
CA GLU A 95 -10.92 -13.37 15.74
C GLU A 95 -11.30 -11.90 15.48
N GLY A 96 -12.57 -11.55 15.60
CA GLY A 96 -13.08 -10.20 15.33
C GLY A 96 -13.37 -9.90 13.86
N GLY A 97 -13.42 -10.95 13.02
CA GLY A 97 -13.74 -10.87 11.60
C GLY A 97 -15.23 -10.68 11.30
N ARG A 98 -15.62 -11.04 10.09
CA ARG A 98 -17.02 -10.99 9.65
C ARG A 98 -17.86 -12.02 10.37
N HIS A 99 -19.16 -11.73 10.48
CA HIS A 99 -20.16 -12.67 10.99
C HIS A 99 -20.92 -13.39 9.88
N THR A 100 -20.82 -12.87 8.66
CA THR A 100 -21.53 -13.36 7.48
C THR A 100 -20.56 -13.61 6.34
N PRO A 101 -20.85 -14.53 5.42
CA PRO A 101 -20.05 -14.74 4.22
C PRO A 101 -20.10 -13.49 3.31
N PHE A 102 -19.15 -13.41 2.39
CA PHE A 102 -19.24 -12.46 1.28
C PHE A 102 -19.35 -13.21 -0.06
N PHE A 103 -19.89 -12.50 -1.02
CA PHE A 103 -20.24 -13.04 -2.34
C PHE A 103 -19.48 -12.28 -3.43
N LYS A 104 -19.68 -12.70 -4.69
CA LYS A 104 -19.18 -11.97 -5.86
C LYS A 104 -19.57 -10.50 -5.81
N GLY A 105 -18.62 -9.62 -6.17
CA GLY A 105 -18.83 -8.17 -6.13
C GLY A 105 -18.57 -7.53 -4.75
N TYR A 106 -18.01 -8.29 -3.82
CA TYR A 106 -17.56 -7.77 -2.54
C TYR A 106 -16.49 -6.67 -2.75
N ARG A 107 -16.69 -5.52 -2.10
CA ARG A 107 -15.86 -4.34 -2.27
C ARG A 107 -15.32 -3.83 -0.93
N PRO A 108 -14.34 -4.51 -0.34
CA PRO A 108 -13.69 -4.07 0.88
C PRO A 108 -12.64 -2.99 0.63
N GLN A 109 -11.98 -2.56 1.70
CA GLN A 109 -10.78 -1.76 1.64
C GLN A 109 -9.56 -2.66 1.77
N PHE A 110 -8.59 -2.46 0.88
CA PHE A 110 -7.29 -3.12 0.89
C PHE A 110 -6.27 -2.17 1.52
N TYR A 111 -5.74 -2.56 2.65
CA TYR A 111 -4.76 -1.75 3.37
C TYR A 111 -3.34 -2.17 3.00
N PHE A 112 -2.72 -1.37 2.16
CA PHE A 112 -1.34 -1.54 1.75
C PHE A 112 -0.43 -0.54 2.45
N ARG A 113 0.57 -1.00 3.17
CA ARG A 113 1.58 -0.16 3.86
C ARG A 113 0.93 0.90 4.75
N THR A 114 0.68 2.09 4.24
CA THR A 114 0.21 3.26 5.01
C THR A 114 -1.19 3.74 4.65
N THR A 115 -1.85 3.16 3.65
CA THR A 115 -3.16 3.60 3.19
C THR A 115 -4.07 2.46 2.77
N ASP A 116 -5.35 2.73 2.80
CA ASP A 116 -6.39 1.85 2.32
C ASP A 116 -6.94 2.33 0.97
N VAL A 117 -7.22 1.38 0.10
CA VAL A 117 -7.81 1.60 -1.21
C VAL A 117 -8.98 0.63 -1.39
N THR A 118 -10.11 1.15 -1.84
CA THR A 118 -11.26 0.31 -2.16
C THR A 118 -10.95 -0.54 -3.41
N GLY A 119 -11.30 -1.80 -3.36
CA GLY A 119 -11.17 -2.71 -4.48
C GLY A 119 -12.31 -3.70 -4.54
N GLU A 120 -12.53 -4.25 -5.73
CA GLU A 120 -13.50 -5.30 -5.97
C GLU A 120 -12.83 -6.66 -6.03
N VAL A 121 -13.51 -7.65 -5.48
CA VAL A 121 -13.05 -9.03 -5.43
C VAL A 121 -13.88 -9.86 -6.40
N THR A 122 -13.21 -10.60 -7.27
CA THR A 122 -13.82 -11.62 -8.13
C THR A 122 -13.45 -13.00 -7.61
N LEU A 123 -14.46 -13.76 -7.23
CA LEU A 123 -14.27 -15.13 -6.73
C LEU A 123 -13.83 -16.06 -7.85
N PRO A 124 -13.04 -17.12 -7.55
CA PRO A 124 -12.68 -18.15 -8.51
C PRO A 124 -13.91 -18.89 -9.04
N ASP A 125 -13.77 -19.53 -10.20
CA ASP A 125 -14.83 -20.34 -10.78
C ASP A 125 -15.25 -21.46 -9.82
N GLY A 126 -16.56 -21.63 -9.65
CA GLY A 126 -17.13 -22.63 -8.75
C GLY A 126 -17.21 -22.20 -7.27
N VAL A 127 -16.72 -21.03 -6.92
CA VAL A 127 -16.86 -20.45 -5.58
C VAL A 127 -17.96 -19.40 -5.58
N GLU A 128 -19.06 -19.68 -4.91
CA GLU A 128 -20.20 -18.74 -4.84
C GLU A 128 -20.08 -17.77 -3.65
N MET A 129 -19.46 -18.23 -2.57
CA MET A 129 -19.29 -17.43 -1.35
C MET A 129 -18.01 -17.83 -0.61
N VAL A 130 -17.54 -16.94 0.25
CA VAL A 130 -16.41 -17.17 1.16
C VAL A 130 -16.89 -16.95 2.58
N MET A 131 -16.69 -17.95 3.43
CA MET A 131 -17.11 -17.94 4.83
C MET A 131 -16.05 -17.27 5.71
N PRO A 132 -16.47 -16.70 6.86
CA PRO A 132 -15.51 -16.31 7.91
C PRO A 132 -14.66 -17.52 8.34
N GLY A 133 -13.33 -17.33 8.36
CA GLY A 133 -12.36 -18.39 8.65
C GLY A 133 -11.79 -19.11 7.42
N ASP A 134 -12.34 -18.87 6.24
CA ASP A 134 -11.86 -19.50 5.01
C ASP A 134 -10.56 -18.84 4.49
N THR A 135 -9.79 -19.64 3.77
CA THR A 135 -8.67 -19.17 2.96
C THR A 135 -8.96 -19.41 1.49
N VAL A 136 -8.80 -18.40 0.66
CA VAL A 136 -8.94 -18.46 -0.79
C VAL A 136 -7.56 -18.26 -1.42
N ASP A 137 -7.11 -19.25 -2.18
CA ASP A 137 -5.74 -19.28 -2.73
C ASP A 137 -5.57 -18.43 -3.98
N GLU A 138 -6.60 -18.23 -4.78
CA GLU A 138 -6.54 -17.45 -6.02
C GLU A 138 -7.74 -16.52 -6.15
N LEU A 139 -7.62 -15.36 -5.57
CA LEU A 139 -8.65 -14.34 -5.60
C LEU A 139 -8.22 -13.19 -6.52
N ASN A 140 -9.01 -12.90 -7.54
CA ASN A 140 -8.75 -11.76 -8.41
C ASN A 140 -9.26 -10.47 -7.77
N CYS A 141 -8.37 -9.49 -7.69
CA CYS A 141 -8.65 -8.20 -7.08
C CYS A 141 -8.40 -7.06 -8.06
N GLU A 142 -9.29 -6.07 -8.05
CA GLU A 142 -9.14 -4.85 -8.84
C GLU A 142 -9.35 -3.62 -7.95
N LEU A 143 -8.32 -2.79 -7.81
CA LEU A 143 -8.34 -1.57 -7.01
C LEU A 143 -8.86 -0.38 -7.81
N ILE A 144 -9.51 0.58 -7.14
CA ILE A 144 -9.99 1.82 -7.76
C ILE A 144 -8.85 2.83 -8.04
N ALA A 145 -7.69 2.65 -7.43
CA ALA A 145 -6.51 3.49 -7.63
C ALA A 145 -5.25 2.64 -7.68
N PRO A 146 -4.23 3.02 -8.45
CA PRO A 146 -3.00 2.27 -8.56
C PRO A 146 -2.19 2.36 -7.26
N ILE A 147 -1.65 1.23 -6.82
CA ILE A 147 -0.78 1.11 -5.66
C ILE A 147 0.56 0.55 -6.11
N ALA A 148 1.64 1.09 -5.57
CA ALA A 148 2.98 0.52 -5.73
C ALA A 148 2.99 -0.87 -5.10
N MET A 149 3.07 -1.92 -5.93
CA MET A 149 3.05 -3.29 -5.45
C MET A 149 4.02 -4.19 -6.20
N GLU A 150 4.35 -5.28 -5.56
CA GLU A 150 5.16 -6.37 -6.08
C GLU A 150 4.60 -7.70 -5.58
N GLU A 151 4.97 -8.78 -6.24
CA GLU A 151 4.63 -10.12 -5.77
C GLU A 151 5.21 -10.37 -4.37
N GLY A 152 4.43 -11.00 -3.50
CA GLY A 152 4.79 -11.23 -2.10
C GLY A 152 4.43 -10.08 -1.14
N LEU A 153 3.90 -8.97 -1.64
CA LEU A 153 3.44 -7.87 -0.77
C LEU A 153 2.22 -8.30 0.04
N SER A 154 2.32 -8.14 1.35
CA SER A 154 1.21 -8.40 2.28
C SER A 154 0.30 -7.20 2.40
N PHE A 155 -0.99 -7.47 2.63
CA PHE A 155 -2.01 -6.45 2.87
C PHE A 155 -3.07 -6.93 3.85
N ALA A 156 -3.79 -6.00 4.45
CA ALA A 156 -4.97 -6.31 5.24
C ALA A 156 -6.25 -5.99 4.46
N VAL A 157 -7.29 -6.78 4.70
CA VAL A 157 -8.64 -6.52 4.20
C VAL A 157 -9.47 -5.90 5.32
N ARG A 158 -10.08 -4.76 5.07
CA ARG A 158 -10.78 -3.97 6.09
C ARG A 158 -12.18 -3.58 5.65
N GLU A 159 -13.08 -3.51 6.62
CA GLU A 159 -14.43 -2.96 6.49
C GLU A 159 -14.68 -1.95 7.61
N GLY A 160 -15.04 -0.72 7.25
CA GLY A 160 -15.35 0.33 8.23
C GLY A 160 -14.24 0.56 9.27
N GLY A 161 -12.97 0.44 8.87
CA GLY A 161 -11.82 0.59 9.76
C GLY A 161 -11.47 -0.66 10.58
N ARG A 162 -12.24 -1.76 10.47
CA ARG A 162 -11.97 -3.03 11.14
C ARG A 162 -11.31 -4.01 10.18
N THR A 163 -10.24 -4.68 10.61
CA THR A 163 -9.60 -5.73 9.83
C THR A 163 -10.47 -7.00 9.85
N VAL A 164 -10.79 -7.50 8.67
CA VAL A 164 -11.61 -8.70 8.47
C VAL A 164 -10.86 -9.82 7.75
N GLY A 165 -9.66 -9.55 7.30
CA GLY A 165 -8.80 -10.55 6.65
C GLY A 165 -7.41 -10.02 6.40
N ALA A 166 -6.57 -10.91 5.91
CA ALA A 166 -5.21 -10.61 5.48
C ALA A 166 -4.88 -11.38 4.21
N GLY A 167 -4.01 -10.82 3.39
CA GLY A 167 -3.62 -11.45 2.14
C GLY A 167 -2.20 -11.15 1.71
N ILE A 168 -1.79 -11.86 0.67
CA ILE A 168 -0.50 -11.69 0.01
C ILE A 168 -0.74 -11.64 -1.50
N VAL A 169 -0.09 -10.69 -2.17
CA VAL A 169 -0.10 -10.59 -3.64
C VAL A 169 0.68 -11.77 -4.22
N LEU A 170 0.01 -12.61 -5.01
CA LEU A 170 0.63 -13.76 -5.68
C LEU A 170 1.17 -13.38 -7.05
N LYS A 171 0.35 -12.70 -7.84
CA LYS A 171 0.69 -12.32 -9.21
C LYS A 171 0.08 -10.97 -9.56
N ILE A 172 0.85 -10.16 -10.25
CA ILE A 172 0.39 -8.90 -10.82
C ILE A 172 -0.17 -9.16 -12.21
N VAL A 173 -1.35 -8.60 -12.50
CA VAL A 173 -2.04 -8.73 -13.79
C VAL A 173 -1.90 -7.47 -14.62
N SER A 174 -2.07 -6.28 -14.02
CA SER A 174 -1.83 -4.98 -14.68
C SER A 174 -1.74 -3.81 -13.69
#